data_7a97ef049771785ce934ce83150ef45c
#
_entry.id   7a97ef049771785ce934ce83150ef45c
#
_cell.length_a   1.000
_cell.length_b   1.000
_cell.length_c   1.000
_cell.angle_alpha   90.00
_cell.angle_beta   90.00
_cell.angle_gamma   90.00
#
_symmetry.space_group_name_H-M   'P 1'
#
loop_
_entity.id
_entity.type
_entity.pdbx_description
1 polymer ?
#
loop_
_entity_poly.entity_id
_entity_poly.type
_entity_poly.pdbx_seq_one_letter_code
_entity_poly.pdbx_strand_id
1 'polypeptide(L)'
;MIVDSLLKSYGGKIVVDQLNFSVAAGETFAFLGPNGAGKTTTIKMLTTLLPPDKGRILLNGVDLAKDPMAARRHFGVVFQDCTLDKTMTVRENLWMHCVLHQIPRAERRARIEDVLALFDVSDRRDSMVDALSGGLRRRVEIARALLHQPALIFLDEPTLGLDPKSRRILWTHLQHLQSEYGTTIFLTSHYLDEVERFAHNVAVIKKGRIIIQGSVDAIIRHSEKANLEDSFLFLTAAEEDFSATPGA
;
A
#
# COMPACT_ATOMS: atom_id res chain seq x y z
N MET A 1 -0.18 -13.24 0.98
CA MET A 1 -1.59 -12.85 1.21
C MET A 1 -2.47 -13.46 0.13
N ILE A 2 -3.69 -13.90 0.44
CA ILE A 2 -4.64 -14.46 -0.53
C ILE A 2 -5.97 -13.71 -0.36
N VAL A 3 -6.54 -13.23 -1.47
CA VAL A 3 -7.84 -12.58 -1.55
C VAL A 3 -8.74 -13.43 -2.44
N ASP A 4 -9.90 -13.82 -1.93
CA ASP A 4 -10.81 -14.75 -2.59
C ASP A 4 -12.23 -14.16 -2.61
N SER A 5 -12.76 -13.94 -3.81
CA SER A 5 -14.13 -13.51 -4.12
C SER A 5 -14.59 -12.27 -3.34
N LEU A 6 -13.66 -11.31 -3.13
CA LEU A 6 -13.90 -10.13 -2.30
C LEU A 6 -14.94 -9.21 -2.92
N LEU A 7 -15.99 -8.88 -2.17
CA LEU A 7 -17.10 -8.05 -2.62
C LEU A 7 -17.42 -6.95 -1.59
N LYS A 8 -17.71 -5.75 -2.11
CA LYS A 8 -18.21 -4.63 -1.32
C LYS A 8 -19.19 -3.78 -2.09
N SER A 9 -20.30 -3.43 -1.44
CA SER A 9 -21.33 -2.54 -1.97
C SER A 9 -21.66 -1.43 -0.98
N TYR A 10 -22.17 -0.31 -1.50
CA TYR A 10 -22.68 0.83 -0.74
C TYR A 10 -24.02 1.27 -1.36
N GLY A 11 -25.08 1.27 -0.55
CA GLY A 11 -26.40 1.69 -1.03
C GLY A 11 -26.90 0.93 -2.27
N GLY A 12 -26.59 -0.37 -2.36
CA GLY A 12 -26.93 -1.21 -3.50
C GLY A 12 -25.97 -1.11 -4.71
N LYS A 13 -25.03 -0.17 -4.71
CA LYS A 13 -24.01 -0.05 -5.77
C LYS A 13 -22.77 -0.89 -5.41
N ILE A 14 -22.41 -1.84 -6.27
CA ILE A 14 -21.19 -2.63 -6.14
C ILE A 14 -19.97 -1.74 -6.45
N VAL A 15 -19.02 -1.67 -5.54
CA VAL A 15 -17.76 -0.89 -5.67
C VAL A 15 -16.56 -1.82 -5.82
N VAL A 16 -16.61 -2.99 -5.19
CA VAL A 16 -15.62 -4.07 -5.36
C VAL A 16 -16.39 -5.33 -5.68
N ASP A 17 -16.05 -6.00 -6.78
CA ASP A 17 -16.81 -7.09 -7.37
C ASP A 17 -15.93 -8.31 -7.62
N GLN A 18 -16.04 -9.30 -6.73
CA GLN A 18 -15.40 -10.61 -6.81
C GLN A 18 -13.88 -10.55 -7.07
N LEU A 19 -13.17 -9.69 -6.36
CA LEU A 19 -11.70 -9.62 -6.52
C LEU A 19 -11.04 -10.92 -6.04
N ASN A 20 -10.18 -11.45 -6.91
CA ASN A 20 -9.35 -12.62 -6.65
C ASN A 20 -7.91 -12.31 -7.02
N PHE A 21 -6.99 -12.37 -6.05
CA PHE A 21 -5.56 -12.22 -6.29
C PHE A 21 -4.75 -12.75 -5.11
N SER A 22 -3.48 -12.97 -5.36
CA SER A 22 -2.52 -13.35 -4.32
C SER A 22 -1.29 -12.48 -4.38
N VAL A 23 -0.66 -12.27 -3.21
CA VAL A 23 0.60 -11.56 -3.05
C VAL A 23 1.57 -12.50 -2.38
N ALA A 24 2.70 -12.78 -3.02
CA ALA A 24 3.74 -13.65 -2.49
C ALA A 24 4.49 -12.96 -1.34
N ALA A 25 5.15 -13.73 -0.50
CA ALA A 25 6.00 -13.18 0.55
C ALA A 25 7.25 -12.54 -0.08
N GLY A 26 7.66 -11.38 0.42
CA GLY A 26 8.85 -10.67 -0.03
C GLY A 26 8.73 -10.00 -1.40
N GLU A 27 7.54 -9.92 -2.01
CA GLU A 27 7.38 -9.20 -3.28
C GLU A 27 6.89 -7.75 -3.08
N THR A 28 7.15 -6.91 -4.06
CA THR A 28 6.49 -5.61 -4.23
C THR A 28 5.34 -5.79 -5.22
N PHE A 29 4.12 -5.64 -4.73
CA PHE A 29 2.89 -5.78 -5.50
C PHE A 29 2.20 -4.42 -5.64
N ALA A 30 1.93 -4.00 -6.88
CA ALA A 30 1.22 -2.76 -7.15
C ALA A 30 -0.24 -3.00 -7.54
N PHE A 31 -1.16 -2.23 -6.94
CA PHE A 31 -2.58 -2.29 -7.20
C PHE A 31 -3.02 -0.99 -7.88
N LEU A 32 -3.18 -1.04 -9.20
CA LEU A 32 -3.39 0.10 -10.08
C LEU A 32 -4.84 0.19 -10.55
N GLY A 33 -5.28 1.39 -10.90
CA GLY A 33 -6.60 1.61 -11.48
C GLY A 33 -6.96 3.09 -11.52
N PRO A 34 -7.92 3.51 -12.34
CA PRO A 34 -8.39 4.89 -12.39
C PRO A 34 -9.08 5.30 -11.07
N ASN A 35 -9.36 6.59 -10.93
CA ASN A 35 -10.11 7.11 -9.80
C ASN A 35 -11.52 6.48 -9.76
N GLY A 36 -11.96 6.10 -8.57
CA GLY A 36 -13.24 5.42 -8.39
C GLY A 36 -13.27 3.92 -8.78
N ALA A 37 -12.14 3.33 -9.20
CA ALA A 37 -12.07 1.91 -9.55
C ALA A 37 -12.28 0.94 -8.38
N GLY A 38 -12.21 1.42 -7.12
CA GLY A 38 -12.34 0.59 -5.92
C GLY A 38 -11.06 0.38 -5.12
N LYS A 39 -9.93 1.00 -5.50
CA LYS A 39 -8.62 0.83 -4.81
C LYS A 39 -8.68 1.11 -3.31
N THR A 40 -9.11 2.30 -2.92
CA THR A 40 -9.19 2.71 -1.51
C THR A 40 -10.15 1.82 -0.70
N THR A 41 -11.28 1.40 -1.30
CA THR A 41 -12.21 0.46 -0.66
C THR A 41 -11.54 -0.90 -0.44
N THR A 42 -10.80 -1.38 -1.44
CA THR A 42 -10.04 -2.64 -1.33
C THR A 42 -8.98 -2.54 -0.23
N ILE A 43 -8.16 -1.48 -0.20
CA ILE A 43 -7.16 -1.27 0.87
C ILE A 43 -7.83 -1.23 2.26
N LYS A 44 -8.96 -0.54 2.41
CA LYS A 44 -9.69 -0.51 3.69
C LYS A 44 -10.14 -1.90 4.12
N MET A 45 -10.53 -2.78 3.21
CA MET A 45 -10.88 -4.16 3.53
C MET A 45 -9.63 -4.98 3.88
N LEU A 46 -8.55 -4.86 3.11
CA LEU A 46 -7.27 -5.54 3.35
C LEU A 46 -6.64 -5.14 4.70
N THR A 47 -6.87 -3.91 5.14
CA THR A 47 -6.35 -3.36 6.40
C THR A 47 -7.34 -3.47 7.58
N THR A 48 -8.41 -4.24 7.42
CA THR A 48 -9.45 -4.45 8.46
C THR A 48 -10.18 -3.18 8.92
N LEU A 49 -10.10 -2.07 8.19
CA LEU A 49 -10.84 -0.84 8.47
C LEU A 49 -12.29 -0.92 8.00
N LEU A 50 -12.56 -1.82 7.08
CA LEU A 50 -13.87 -2.04 6.50
C LEU A 50 -14.11 -3.54 6.35
N PRO A 51 -15.20 -4.11 6.89
CA PRO A 51 -15.53 -5.51 6.62
C PRO A 51 -16.03 -5.67 5.17
N PRO A 52 -15.61 -6.74 4.47
CA PRO A 52 -16.20 -7.10 3.19
C PRO A 52 -17.65 -7.57 3.35
N ASP A 53 -18.46 -7.43 2.30
CA ASP A 53 -19.81 -7.99 2.29
C ASP A 53 -19.79 -9.49 1.97
N LYS A 54 -18.82 -9.93 1.12
CA LYS A 54 -18.56 -11.34 0.79
C LYS A 54 -17.09 -11.55 0.50
N GLY A 55 -16.70 -12.83 0.46
CA GLY A 55 -15.31 -13.24 0.22
C GLY A 55 -14.49 -13.31 1.50
N ARG A 56 -13.21 -13.57 1.35
CA ARG A 56 -12.27 -13.68 2.48
C ARG A 56 -10.89 -13.15 2.11
N ILE A 57 -10.15 -12.77 3.14
CA ILE A 57 -8.77 -12.32 3.05
C ILE A 57 -7.96 -13.13 4.05
N LEU A 58 -6.94 -13.84 3.57
CA LEU A 58 -6.01 -14.62 4.38
C LEU A 58 -4.63 -13.95 4.35
N LEU A 59 -4.09 -13.63 5.51
CA LEU A 59 -2.73 -13.13 5.66
C LEU A 59 -1.96 -14.06 6.61
N ASN A 60 -0.89 -14.70 6.10
CA ASN A 60 -0.12 -15.70 6.86
C ASN A 60 -1.01 -16.78 7.53
N GLY A 61 -2.07 -17.22 6.82
CA GLY A 61 -3.03 -18.19 7.34
C GLY A 61 -4.10 -17.62 8.27
N VAL A 62 -4.01 -16.37 8.69
CA VAL A 62 -5.01 -15.68 9.53
C VAL A 62 -6.11 -15.10 8.63
N ASP A 63 -7.35 -15.45 8.91
CA ASP A 63 -8.52 -14.86 8.25
C ASP A 63 -8.82 -13.50 8.89
N LEU A 64 -8.68 -12.42 8.11
CA LEU A 64 -8.82 -11.05 8.59
C LEU A 64 -10.21 -10.73 9.14
N ALA A 65 -11.25 -11.40 8.64
CA ALA A 65 -12.62 -11.19 9.12
C ALA A 65 -12.90 -11.89 10.45
N LYS A 66 -12.21 -13.02 10.72
CA LYS A 66 -12.41 -13.80 11.94
C LYS A 66 -11.62 -13.25 13.12
N ASP A 67 -10.39 -12.80 12.89
CA ASP A 67 -9.56 -12.22 13.93
C ASP A 67 -8.79 -10.98 13.41
N PRO A 68 -9.47 -9.82 13.32
CA PRO A 68 -8.85 -8.57 12.88
C PRO A 68 -7.70 -8.12 13.80
N MET A 69 -7.76 -8.43 15.09
CA MET A 69 -6.73 -8.03 16.05
C MET A 69 -5.43 -8.82 15.85
N ALA A 70 -5.52 -10.14 15.67
CA ALA A 70 -4.35 -10.94 15.31
C ALA A 70 -3.79 -10.53 13.95
N ALA A 71 -4.67 -10.29 12.95
CA ALA A 71 -4.28 -9.88 11.63
C ALA A 71 -3.43 -8.60 11.61
N ARG A 72 -3.81 -7.57 12.39
CA ARG A 72 -3.10 -6.28 12.48
C ARG A 72 -1.65 -6.39 13.00
N ARG A 73 -1.29 -7.48 13.63
CA ARG A 73 0.09 -7.74 14.05
C ARG A 73 1.00 -8.11 12.88
N HIS A 74 0.42 -8.57 11.76
CA HIS A 74 1.16 -9.06 10.59
C HIS A 74 1.37 -8.01 9.52
N PHE A 75 0.72 -6.85 9.61
CA PHE A 75 0.88 -5.80 8.62
C PHE A 75 1.02 -4.39 9.22
N GLY A 76 1.78 -3.53 8.53
CA GLY A 76 1.80 -2.09 8.73
C GLY A 76 0.96 -1.38 7.67
N VAL A 77 0.50 -0.16 7.97
CA VAL A 77 -0.28 0.65 7.02
C VAL A 77 0.21 2.09 7.03
N VAL A 78 0.38 2.64 5.83
CA VAL A 78 0.61 4.06 5.61
C VAL A 78 -0.42 4.55 4.61
N PHE A 79 -1.32 5.43 5.05
CA PHE A 79 -2.37 6.00 4.23
C PHE A 79 -1.87 7.19 3.41
N GLN A 80 -2.66 7.63 2.45
CA GLN A 80 -2.37 8.81 1.63
C GLN A 80 -2.22 10.06 2.50
N ASP A 81 -3.16 10.27 3.43
CA ASP A 81 -3.08 11.37 4.39
C ASP A 81 -2.15 11.04 5.56
N CYS A 82 -1.42 12.04 6.04
CA CYS A 82 -0.54 11.90 7.18
C CYS A 82 -1.33 11.63 8.46
N THR A 83 -0.98 10.54 9.14
CA THR A 83 -1.62 10.08 10.37
C THR A 83 -0.75 10.25 11.63
N LEU A 84 0.39 10.95 11.51
CA LEU A 84 1.20 11.36 12.66
C LEU A 84 0.52 12.52 13.40
N ASP A 85 0.60 12.49 14.73
CA ASP A 85 0.17 13.62 15.55
C ASP A 85 1.17 14.78 15.41
N LYS A 86 0.70 15.89 14.85
CA LYS A 86 1.50 17.08 14.57
C LYS A 86 1.93 17.82 15.83
N THR A 87 1.23 17.61 16.95
CA THR A 87 1.51 18.22 18.25
C THR A 87 2.52 17.45 19.08
N MET A 88 3.02 16.33 18.53
CA MET A 88 4.01 15.47 19.15
C MET A 88 5.33 15.49 18.36
N THR A 89 6.42 15.17 19.05
CA THR A 89 7.71 14.88 18.40
C THR A 89 7.65 13.55 17.63
N VAL A 90 8.62 13.33 16.76
CA VAL A 90 8.80 12.05 16.06
C VAL A 90 8.89 10.91 17.08
N ARG A 91 9.73 11.03 18.09
CA ARG A 91 9.91 10.00 19.12
C ARG A 91 8.62 9.69 19.88
N GLU A 92 7.84 10.69 20.24
CA GLU A 92 6.57 10.50 20.96
C GLU A 92 5.54 9.78 20.10
N ASN A 93 5.41 10.12 18.81
CA ASN A 93 4.57 9.40 17.86
C ASN A 93 4.95 7.90 17.77
N LEU A 94 6.26 7.63 17.63
CA LEU A 94 6.76 6.25 17.55
C LEU A 94 6.57 5.50 18.87
N TRP A 95 6.82 6.16 20.01
CA TRP A 95 6.59 5.58 21.33
C TRP A 95 5.12 5.20 21.55
N MET A 96 4.19 6.10 21.21
CA MET A 96 2.77 5.82 21.31
C MET A 96 2.37 4.60 20.47
N HIS A 97 2.92 4.50 19.26
CA HIS A 97 2.67 3.33 18.39
C HIS A 97 3.23 2.03 18.99
N CYS A 98 4.41 2.07 19.60
CA CYS A 98 4.94 0.93 20.35
C CYS A 98 4.00 0.48 21.49
N VAL A 99 3.35 1.43 22.20
CA VAL A 99 2.38 1.11 23.25
C VAL A 99 1.13 0.45 22.66
N LEU A 100 0.60 1.00 21.58
CA LEU A 100 -0.59 0.45 20.91
C LEU A 100 -0.37 -0.98 20.39
N HIS A 101 0.82 -1.28 19.88
CA HIS A 101 1.20 -2.62 19.43
C HIS A 101 1.74 -3.52 20.54
N GLN A 102 1.64 -3.09 21.82
CA GLN A 102 2.05 -3.87 23.00
C GLN A 102 3.52 -4.31 22.96
N ILE A 103 4.39 -3.53 22.30
CA ILE A 103 5.83 -3.80 22.27
C ILE A 103 6.37 -3.71 23.70
N PRO A 104 7.15 -4.70 24.19
CA PRO A 104 7.71 -4.67 25.54
C PRO A 104 8.50 -3.37 25.81
N ARG A 105 8.32 -2.77 27.00
CA ARG A 105 8.94 -1.48 27.35
C ARG A 105 10.46 -1.49 27.17
N ALA A 106 11.10 -2.61 27.48
CA ALA A 106 12.56 -2.78 27.35
C ALA A 106 13.04 -2.68 25.87
N GLU A 107 12.20 -3.07 24.89
CA GLU A 107 12.56 -3.10 23.47
C GLU A 107 12.25 -1.79 22.73
N ARG A 108 11.32 -0.97 23.25
CA ARG A 108 10.77 0.19 22.51
C ARG A 108 11.84 1.15 22.04
N ARG A 109 12.82 1.46 22.91
CA ARG A 109 13.89 2.41 22.58
C ARG A 109 14.74 1.88 21.43
N ALA A 110 15.19 0.64 21.50
CA ALA A 110 15.99 0.03 20.44
C ALA A 110 15.23 0.00 19.11
N ARG A 111 13.98 -0.45 19.11
CA ARG A 111 13.14 -0.51 17.89
C ARG A 111 12.91 0.87 17.26
N ILE A 112 12.73 1.92 18.09
CA ILE A 112 12.60 3.30 17.60
C ILE A 112 13.89 3.75 16.94
N GLU A 113 15.04 3.56 17.57
CA GLU A 113 16.34 3.94 17.00
C GLU A 113 16.61 3.16 15.68
N ASP A 114 16.31 1.87 15.65
CA ASP A 114 16.49 1.03 14.45
C ASP A 114 15.68 1.53 13.26
N VAL A 115 14.38 1.80 13.43
CA VAL A 115 13.55 2.28 12.32
C VAL A 115 13.87 3.71 11.91
N LEU A 116 14.31 4.57 12.85
CA LEU A 116 14.76 5.93 12.52
C LEU A 116 16.06 5.90 11.72
N ALA A 117 16.99 5.00 12.07
CA ALA A 117 18.23 4.80 11.33
C ALA A 117 17.96 4.24 9.94
N LEU A 118 17.06 3.25 9.81
CA LEU A 118 16.67 2.62 8.54
C LEU A 118 16.14 3.65 7.52
N PHE A 119 15.47 4.71 7.97
CA PHE A 119 14.87 5.75 7.12
C PHE A 119 15.65 7.08 7.12
N ASP A 120 16.89 7.13 7.63
CA ASP A 120 17.73 8.35 7.71
C ASP A 120 17.00 9.55 8.35
N VAL A 121 16.35 9.32 9.49
CA VAL A 121 15.62 10.36 10.23
C VAL A 121 15.98 10.40 11.72
N SER A 122 17.09 9.79 12.11
CA SER A 122 17.56 9.72 13.51
C SER A 122 17.86 11.11 14.11
N ASP A 123 18.37 12.05 13.29
CA ASP A 123 18.64 13.44 13.67
C ASP A 123 17.36 14.26 13.91
N ARG A 124 16.20 13.75 13.51
CA ARG A 124 14.87 14.39 13.65
C ARG A 124 14.03 13.81 14.78
N ARG A 125 14.54 12.84 15.54
CA ARG A 125 13.76 12.13 16.57
C ARG A 125 13.06 13.04 17.59
N ASP A 126 13.71 14.15 17.96
CA ASP A 126 13.20 15.12 18.94
C ASP A 126 12.52 16.34 18.28
N SER A 127 12.44 16.37 16.94
CA SER A 127 11.74 17.41 16.19
C SER A 127 10.23 17.19 16.26
N MET A 128 9.47 18.31 16.30
CA MET A 128 8.00 18.29 16.14
C MET A 128 7.67 17.80 14.73
N VAL A 129 6.64 16.97 14.61
CA VAL A 129 6.18 16.44 13.29
C VAL A 129 5.79 17.57 12.35
N ASP A 130 5.19 18.64 12.86
CA ASP A 130 4.77 19.77 12.03
C ASP A 130 5.95 20.54 11.41
N ALA A 131 7.12 20.49 12.02
CA ALA A 131 8.35 21.12 11.51
C ALA A 131 9.05 20.30 10.40
N LEU A 132 8.58 19.09 10.10
CA LEU A 132 9.19 18.22 9.10
C LEU A 132 8.71 18.58 7.68
N SER A 133 9.61 18.45 6.69
CA SER A 133 9.22 18.44 5.27
C SER A 133 8.30 17.24 4.96
N GLY A 134 7.55 17.31 3.86
CA GLY A 134 6.68 16.23 3.43
C GLY A 134 7.42 14.89 3.28
N GLY A 135 8.60 14.90 2.68
CA GLY A 135 9.43 13.69 2.50
C GLY A 135 9.94 13.12 3.81
N LEU A 136 10.38 13.97 4.76
CA LEU A 136 10.77 13.53 6.09
C LEU A 136 9.58 12.93 6.85
N ARG A 137 8.44 13.60 6.79
CA ARG A 137 7.20 13.14 7.44
C ARG A 137 6.79 11.77 6.90
N ARG A 138 6.83 11.58 5.58
CA ARG A 138 6.51 10.28 4.95
C ARG A 138 7.44 9.16 5.38
N ARG A 139 8.74 9.43 5.49
CA ARG A 139 9.71 8.45 6.01
C ARG A 139 9.42 8.07 7.47
N VAL A 140 9.05 9.02 8.31
CA VAL A 140 8.64 8.76 9.71
C VAL A 140 7.35 7.92 9.77
N GLU A 141 6.38 8.16 8.90
CA GLU A 141 5.16 7.34 8.84
C GLU A 141 5.45 5.87 8.50
N ILE A 142 6.34 5.65 7.52
CA ILE A 142 6.72 4.29 7.14
C ILE A 142 7.55 3.64 8.26
N ALA A 143 8.50 4.37 8.86
CA ALA A 143 9.25 3.91 10.03
C ALA A 143 8.32 3.50 11.18
N ARG A 144 7.29 4.31 11.47
CA ARG A 144 6.25 3.99 12.46
C ARG A 144 5.53 2.68 12.15
N ALA A 145 5.13 2.48 10.89
CA ALA A 145 4.40 1.28 10.47
C ALA A 145 5.23 0.00 10.57
N LEU A 146 6.55 0.10 10.72
CA LEU A 146 7.47 -1.05 10.83
C LEU A 146 7.90 -1.38 12.27
N LEU A 147 7.53 -0.59 13.28
CA LEU A 147 7.96 -0.78 14.67
C LEU A 147 7.64 -2.16 15.24
N HIS A 148 6.52 -2.75 14.84
CA HIS A 148 6.10 -4.08 15.28
C HIS A 148 6.58 -5.21 14.34
N GLN A 149 7.50 -4.89 13.39
CA GLN A 149 8.12 -5.83 12.45
C GLN A 149 7.10 -6.66 11.63
N PRO A 150 6.21 -6.00 10.92
CA PRO A 150 5.20 -6.69 10.13
C PRO A 150 5.81 -7.42 8.93
N ALA A 151 5.21 -8.54 8.53
CA ALA A 151 5.62 -9.26 7.32
C ALA A 151 5.15 -8.57 6.02
N LEU A 152 4.16 -7.67 6.11
CA LEU A 152 3.56 -6.95 4.99
C LEU A 152 3.35 -5.48 5.36
N ILE A 153 3.63 -4.58 4.43
CA ILE A 153 3.26 -3.15 4.56
C ILE A 153 2.33 -2.74 3.42
N PHE A 154 1.23 -2.08 3.77
CA PHE A 154 0.33 -1.42 2.84
C PHE A 154 0.70 0.05 2.72
N LEU A 155 0.92 0.52 1.49
CA LEU A 155 1.30 1.89 1.18
C LEU A 155 0.28 2.48 0.19
N ASP A 156 -0.55 3.39 0.66
CA ASP A 156 -1.52 4.10 -0.20
C ASP A 156 -0.87 5.38 -0.72
N GLU A 157 -0.55 5.42 -2.02
CA GLU A 157 0.10 6.53 -2.72
C GLU A 157 1.36 7.07 -1.99
N PRO A 158 2.39 6.22 -1.72
CA PRO A 158 3.49 6.58 -0.82
C PRO A 158 4.33 7.76 -1.29
N THR A 159 4.38 8.03 -2.58
CA THR A 159 5.21 9.07 -3.20
C THR A 159 4.43 10.32 -3.63
N LEU A 160 3.11 10.31 -3.44
CA LEU A 160 2.25 11.44 -3.84
C LEU A 160 2.64 12.74 -3.12
N GLY A 161 2.81 13.81 -3.89
CA GLY A 161 3.17 15.13 -3.38
C GLY A 161 4.62 15.29 -2.92
N LEU A 162 5.47 14.28 -3.11
CA LEU A 162 6.89 14.38 -2.83
C LEU A 162 7.66 14.94 -4.04
N ASP A 163 8.71 15.71 -3.76
CA ASP A 163 9.66 16.14 -4.78
C ASP A 163 10.47 14.93 -5.33
N PRO A 164 11.08 15.04 -6.54
CA PRO A 164 11.78 13.92 -7.19
C PRO A 164 12.91 13.32 -6.33
N LYS A 165 13.62 14.13 -5.54
CA LYS A 165 14.70 13.65 -4.66
C LYS A 165 14.13 12.82 -3.51
N SER A 166 13.08 13.31 -2.85
CA SER A 166 12.39 12.61 -1.76
C SER A 166 11.78 11.30 -2.23
N ARG A 167 11.19 11.25 -3.44
CA ARG A 167 10.66 10.02 -4.05
C ARG A 167 11.77 8.98 -4.23
N ARG A 168 12.89 9.37 -4.83
CA ARG A 168 14.04 8.47 -5.05
C ARG A 168 14.58 7.89 -3.74
N ILE A 169 14.75 8.73 -2.72
CA ILE A 169 15.21 8.30 -1.39
C ILE A 169 14.23 7.29 -0.80
N LEU A 170 12.93 7.58 -0.86
CA LEU A 170 11.91 6.67 -0.32
C LEU A 170 11.96 5.30 -1.00
N TRP A 171 12.06 5.25 -2.33
CA TRP A 171 12.18 3.99 -3.05
C TRP A 171 13.43 3.20 -2.69
N THR A 172 14.58 3.89 -2.47
CA THR A 172 15.80 3.23 -1.99
C THR A 172 15.56 2.53 -0.65
N HIS A 173 14.88 3.19 0.30
CA HIS A 173 14.54 2.57 1.58
C HIS A 173 13.55 1.41 1.45
N LEU A 174 12.54 1.53 0.58
CA LEU A 174 11.56 0.45 0.35
C LEU A 174 12.21 -0.78 -0.29
N GLN A 175 13.13 -0.58 -1.26
CA GLN A 175 13.89 -1.67 -1.85
C GLN A 175 14.80 -2.36 -0.82
N HIS A 176 15.51 -1.57 0.00
CA HIS A 176 16.32 -2.12 1.08
C HIS A 176 15.48 -2.92 2.08
N LEU A 177 14.31 -2.41 2.46
CA LEU A 177 13.38 -3.12 3.33
C LEU A 177 12.93 -4.46 2.74
N GLN A 178 12.67 -4.50 1.45
CA GLN A 178 12.25 -5.71 0.74
C GLN A 178 13.42 -6.70 0.60
N SER A 179 14.61 -6.25 0.16
CA SER A 179 15.76 -7.12 -0.11
C SER A 179 16.39 -7.70 1.16
N GLU A 180 16.56 -6.88 2.20
CA GLU A 180 17.29 -7.29 3.41
C GLU A 180 16.37 -7.92 4.47
N TYR A 181 15.13 -7.48 4.57
CA TYR A 181 14.20 -7.96 5.60
C TYR A 181 13.11 -8.88 5.05
N GLY A 182 13.04 -9.06 3.73
CA GLY A 182 12.01 -9.90 3.09
C GLY A 182 10.60 -9.34 3.28
N THR A 183 10.44 -8.06 3.60
CA THR A 183 9.14 -7.45 3.83
C THR A 183 8.35 -7.38 2.52
N THR A 184 7.13 -7.89 2.54
CA THR A 184 6.20 -7.75 1.42
C THR A 184 5.67 -6.32 1.36
N ILE A 185 5.62 -5.73 0.16
CA ILE A 185 5.11 -4.39 -0.06
C ILE A 185 3.88 -4.47 -0.96
N PHE A 186 2.73 -4.01 -0.46
CA PHE A 186 1.54 -3.80 -1.25
C PHE A 186 1.31 -2.30 -1.39
N LEU A 187 1.27 -1.78 -2.62
CA LEU A 187 1.11 -0.35 -2.82
C LEU A 187 0.08 0.01 -3.88
N THR A 188 -0.50 1.20 -3.76
CA THR A 188 -1.14 1.92 -4.86
C THR A 188 -0.24 3.04 -5.31
N SER A 189 -0.30 3.40 -6.59
CA SER A 189 0.42 4.56 -7.11
C SER A 189 -0.27 5.13 -8.35
N HIS A 190 -0.10 6.43 -8.56
CA HIS A 190 -0.39 7.13 -9.82
C HIS A 190 0.86 7.29 -10.69
N TYR A 191 2.03 7.00 -10.17
CA TYR A 191 3.30 7.11 -10.89
C TYR A 191 3.68 5.75 -11.49
N LEU A 192 3.24 5.51 -12.73
CA LEU A 192 3.39 4.21 -13.39
C LEU A 192 4.84 3.89 -13.75
N ASP A 193 5.66 4.92 -14.01
CA ASP A 193 7.11 4.80 -14.18
C ASP A 193 7.83 4.24 -12.93
N GLU A 194 7.37 4.65 -11.73
CA GLU A 194 7.88 4.10 -10.48
C GLU A 194 7.43 2.63 -10.31
N VAL A 195 6.16 2.33 -10.59
CA VAL A 195 5.65 0.96 -10.52
C VAL A 195 6.37 0.04 -11.50
N GLU A 196 6.57 0.46 -12.74
CA GLU A 196 7.30 -0.30 -13.75
C GLU A 196 8.70 -0.67 -13.27
N ARG A 197 9.36 0.26 -12.58
CA ARG A 197 10.73 0.07 -12.12
C ARG A 197 10.86 -0.79 -10.87
N PHE A 198 9.88 -0.75 -9.96
CA PHE A 198 10.03 -1.28 -8.60
C PHE A 198 9.06 -2.41 -8.24
N ALA A 199 7.95 -2.55 -8.94
CA ALA A 199 7.01 -3.63 -8.68
C ALA A 199 7.42 -4.94 -9.37
N HIS A 200 7.21 -6.06 -8.69
CA HIS A 200 7.37 -7.39 -9.27
C HIS A 200 6.10 -7.81 -10.01
N ASN A 201 4.97 -7.63 -9.36
CA ASN A 201 3.66 -7.94 -9.89
C ASN A 201 2.70 -6.76 -9.75
N VAL A 202 1.75 -6.72 -10.68
CA VAL A 202 0.74 -5.66 -10.77
C VAL A 202 -0.63 -6.30 -10.96
N ALA A 203 -1.66 -5.74 -10.32
CA ALA A 203 -3.05 -5.96 -10.69
C ALA A 203 -3.68 -4.62 -11.08
N VAL A 204 -4.34 -4.59 -12.25
CA VAL A 204 -5.09 -3.42 -12.72
C VAL A 204 -6.56 -3.63 -12.43
N ILE A 205 -7.17 -2.74 -11.63
CA ILE A 205 -8.58 -2.74 -11.30
C ILE A 205 -9.33 -1.68 -12.10
N LYS A 206 -10.50 -2.04 -12.65
CA LYS A 206 -11.44 -1.13 -13.32
C LYS A 206 -12.86 -1.50 -12.93
N LYS A 207 -13.67 -0.52 -12.55
CA LYS A 207 -15.09 -0.72 -12.14
C LYS A 207 -15.28 -1.85 -11.11
N GLY A 208 -14.36 -1.93 -10.13
CA GLY A 208 -14.42 -2.92 -9.05
C GLY A 208 -13.89 -4.31 -9.39
N ARG A 209 -13.42 -4.57 -10.60
CA ARG A 209 -12.89 -5.88 -11.04
C ARG A 209 -11.43 -5.78 -11.46
N ILE A 210 -10.66 -6.83 -11.22
CA ILE A 210 -9.34 -6.96 -11.82
C ILE A 210 -9.50 -7.31 -13.28
N ILE A 211 -8.93 -6.49 -14.17
CA ILE A 211 -8.96 -6.69 -15.63
C ILE A 211 -7.72 -7.44 -16.12
N ILE A 212 -6.59 -7.29 -15.43
CA ILE A 212 -5.35 -8.02 -15.69
C ILE A 212 -4.51 -8.08 -14.41
N GLN A 213 -3.76 -9.17 -14.24
CA GLN A 213 -2.72 -9.27 -13.20
C GLN A 213 -1.54 -10.11 -13.70
N GLY A 214 -0.35 -9.80 -13.23
CA GLY A 214 0.87 -10.51 -13.58
C GLY A 214 2.12 -9.68 -13.32
N SER A 215 3.28 -10.17 -13.77
CA SER A 215 4.49 -9.36 -13.72
C SER A 215 4.38 -8.15 -14.65
N VAL A 216 5.11 -7.08 -14.33
CA VAL A 216 5.14 -5.85 -15.15
C VAL A 216 5.44 -6.19 -16.60
N ASP A 217 6.49 -7.00 -16.86
CA ASP A 217 6.86 -7.41 -18.22
C ASP A 217 5.75 -8.23 -18.93
N ALA A 218 5.01 -9.06 -18.19
CA ALA A 218 3.92 -9.84 -18.77
C ALA A 218 2.77 -8.93 -19.22
N ILE A 219 2.46 -7.90 -18.44
CA ILE A 219 1.40 -6.93 -18.78
C ILE A 219 1.80 -6.08 -20.00
N ILE A 220 3.04 -5.58 -20.05
CA ILE A 220 3.57 -4.82 -21.18
C ILE A 220 3.52 -5.67 -22.46
N ARG A 221 4.00 -6.92 -22.40
CA ARG A 221 3.92 -7.84 -23.57
C ARG A 221 2.50 -8.15 -23.99
N HIS A 222 1.58 -8.39 -23.04
CA HIS A 222 0.18 -8.69 -23.34
C HIS A 222 -0.54 -7.54 -24.06
N SER A 223 -0.24 -6.31 -23.68
CA SER A 223 -0.83 -5.10 -24.27
C SER A 223 -0.15 -4.66 -25.57
N GLU A 224 1.00 -5.26 -25.92
CA GLU A 224 1.84 -4.87 -27.07
C GLU A 224 2.24 -3.38 -27.03
N LYS A 225 2.51 -2.84 -25.85
CA LYS A 225 2.90 -1.44 -25.62
C LYS A 225 4.38 -1.33 -25.23
N ALA A 226 4.89 -0.10 -25.26
CA ALA A 226 6.31 0.18 -25.00
C ALA A 226 6.64 0.18 -23.48
N ASN A 227 5.68 0.50 -22.64
CA ASN A 227 5.84 0.68 -21.19
C ASN A 227 4.52 0.41 -20.45
N LEU A 228 4.59 0.40 -19.10
CA LEU A 228 3.43 0.15 -18.25
C LEU A 228 2.37 1.26 -18.35
N GLU A 229 2.78 2.51 -18.57
CA GLU A 229 1.85 3.64 -18.69
C GLU A 229 0.97 3.50 -19.94
N ASP A 230 1.56 3.24 -21.08
CA ASP A 230 0.82 3.01 -22.33
C ASP A 230 -0.06 1.76 -22.23
N SER A 231 0.44 0.70 -21.55
CA SER A 231 -0.32 -0.53 -21.27
C SER A 231 -1.54 -0.24 -20.42
N PHE A 232 -1.37 0.53 -19.34
CA PHE A 232 -2.45 0.90 -18.42
C PHE A 232 -3.52 1.74 -19.13
N LEU A 233 -3.11 2.75 -19.90
CA LEU A 233 -4.05 3.58 -20.67
C LEU A 233 -4.84 2.73 -21.67
N PHE A 234 -4.17 1.87 -22.42
CA PHE A 234 -4.82 0.96 -23.38
C PHE A 234 -5.84 0.04 -22.71
N LEU A 235 -5.44 -0.64 -21.63
CA LEU A 235 -6.30 -1.59 -20.91
C LEU A 235 -7.48 -0.90 -20.21
N THR A 236 -7.29 0.33 -19.75
CA THR A 236 -8.36 1.07 -19.07
C THR A 236 -9.28 1.82 -20.02
N ALA A 237 -8.86 2.17 -21.24
CA ALA A 237 -9.69 2.81 -22.29
C ALA A 237 -10.68 1.84 -22.96
N ALA A 238 -10.30 0.58 -23.15
CA ALA A 238 -10.95 -0.41 -24.03
C ALA A 238 -12.46 -0.74 -23.79
N GLU A 239 -13.15 -0.05 -22.87
CA GLU A 239 -14.61 -0.21 -22.65
C GLU A 239 -15.42 1.10 -22.76
N GLU A 240 -14.81 2.22 -23.10
CA GLU A 240 -15.58 3.47 -23.28
C GLU A 240 -16.27 3.54 -24.66
N ASP A 241 -15.75 2.80 -25.65
CA ASP A 241 -16.23 2.85 -27.04
C ASP A 241 -17.48 1.99 -27.33
N PHE A 242 -17.92 1.11 -26.42
CA PHE A 242 -19.09 0.23 -26.67
C PHE A 242 -20.42 0.80 -26.19
N SER A 243 -20.49 1.98 -25.57
CA SER A 243 -21.74 2.60 -25.11
C SER A 243 -22.28 3.71 -26.03
N ALA A 244 -21.58 4.03 -27.11
CA ALA A 244 -22.02 4.99 -28.12
C ALA A 244 -22.55 4.26 -29.36
N THR A 245 -23.69 3.60 -29.23
CA THR A 245 -24.54 3.28 -30.42
C THR A 245 -25.35 4.54 -30.69
N PRO A 246 -25.16 5.24 -31.81
CA PRO A 246 -26.10 6.29 -32.21
C PRO A 246 -27.42 5.64 -32.51
N GLY A 247 -28.44 6.04 -31.74
CA GLY A 247 -29.82 5.68 -32.06
C GLY A 247 -30.19 6.18 -33.47
N ALA A 248 -30.61 5.28 -34.27
CA ALA A 248 -31.36 5.57 -35.46
C ALA A 248 -32.82 5.93 -35.10
#